data_cab6e0c1ddf5d3a4849f3a1277127605
#
_entry.id   cab6e0c1ddf5d3a4849f3a1277127605
#
_cell.length_a   1.000
_cell.length_b   1.000
_cell.length_c   1.000
_cell.angle_alpha   90.00
_cell.angle_beta   90.00
_cell.angle_gamma   90.00
#
_symmetry.space_group_name_H-M   'P 1'
#
loop_
_entity.id
_entity.type
_entity.pdbx_description
1 polymer ?
#
loop_
_entity_poly.entity_id
_entity_poly.type
_entity_poly.pdbx_seq_one_letter_code
_entity_poly.pdbx_strand_id
1 'polypeptide(L)'
;ILSQTIKEPSLRGFLLKNLVRNNNKFRFKFNLNILKSKFHEVESSLNLDSPFNGKTLFIKGENSNYIQEKDIKISQNYFPNLILKIVPNSGHWVHAENPDIFLEETLAFLKS
;
A
#
# COMPACT_ATOMS: atom_id res chain seq x y z
N ILE A 1 -19.65 -14.19 -1.16
CA ILE A 1 -20.04 -12.98 -0.42
C ILE A 1 -19.03 -11.86 -0.61
N LEU A 2 -17.75 -12.10 -0.30
CA LEU A 2 -16.72 -11.08 -0.55
C LEU A 2 -16.57 -10.73 -2.03
N SER A 3 -16.83 -11.69 -2.94
CA SER A 3 -16.75 -11.45 -4.39
C SER A 3 -17.79 -10.46 -4.90
N GLN A 4 -18.86 -10.24 -4.17
CA GLN A 4 -19.88 -9.24 -4.51
C GLN A 4 -19.44 -7.83 -4.16
N THR A 5 -18.64 -7.68 -3.09
CA THR A 5 -18.16 -6.39 -2.58
C THR A 5 -16.76 -6.08 -3.06
N ILE A 6 -15.87 -7.08 -3.06
CA ILE A 6 -14.47 -6.97 -3.43
C ILE A 6 -14.22 -7.87 -4.63
N LYS A 7 -14.00 -7.26 -5.78
CA LYS A 7 -13.85 -8.00 -7.06
C LYS A 7 -12.42 -8.50 -7.28
N GLU A 8 -11.43 -7.91 -6.64
CA GLU A 8 -10.04 -8.29 -6.81
C GLU A 8 -9.70 -9.56 -6.00
N PRO A 9 -9.33 -10.69 -6.66
CA PRO A 9 -9.06 -11.94 -5.95
C PRO A 9 -7.92 -11.88 -4.95
N SER A 10 -6.84 -11.15 -5.26
CA SER A 10 -5.68 -11.02 -4.36
C SER A 10 -6.05 -10.30 -3.07
N LEU A 11 -6.86 -9.26 -3.15
CA LEU A 11 -7.35 -8.53 -1.99
C LEU A 11 -8.28 -9.41 -1.14
N ARG A 12 -9.17 -10.15 -1.79
CA ARG A 12 -10.02 -11.11 -1.07
C ARG A 12 -9.21 -12.14 -0.33
N GLY A 13 -8.17 -12.70 -0.96
CA GLY A 13 -7.27 -13.66 -0.33
C GLY A 13 -6.55 -13.09 0.88
N PHE A 14 -6.07 -11.86 0.79
CA PHE A 14 -5.44 -11.15 1.89
C PHE A 14 -6.41 -10.98 3.08
N LEU A 15 -7.63 -10.54 2.81
CA LEU A 15 -8.63 -10.33 3.86
C LEU A 15 -9.01 -11.66 4.53
N LEU A 16 -9.14 -12.74 3.77
CA LEU A 16 -9.47 -14.05 4.32
C LEU A 16 -8.35 -14.61 5.21
N LYS A 17 -7.09 -14.34 4.90
CA LYS A 17 -5.95 -14.73 5.74
C LYS A 17 -5.96 -14.05 7.11
N ASN A 18 -6.64 -12.91 7.22
CA ASN A 18 -6.77 -12.15 8.46
C ASN A 18 -8.05 -12.50 9.23
N LEU A 19 -8.79 -13.50 8.77
CA LEU A 19 -9.99 -13.97 9.42
C LEU A 19 -9.64 -15.01 10.48
N VAL A 20 -10.13 -14.82 11.71
CA VAL A 20 -9.93 -15.77 12.82
C VAL A 20 -11.27 -16.20 13.38
N ARG A 21 -11.33 -17.45 13.81
CA ARG A 21 -12.51 -18.01 14.47
C ARG A 21 -12.48 -17.69 15.95
N ASN A 22 -13.59 -17.18 16.47
CA ASN A 22 -13.73 -16.88 17.88
C ASN A 22 -15.18 -17.20 18.34
N ASN A 23 -15.33 -18.16 19.26
CA ASN A 23 -16.63 -18.57 19.82
C ASN A 23 -17.69 -18.86 18.74
N ASN A 24 -17.34 -19.71 17.76
CA ASN A 24 -18.19 -20.07 16.62
C ASN A 24 -18.53 -18.91 15.66
N LYS A 25 -17.87 -17.79 15.84
CA LYS A 25 -17.96 -16.63 14.92
C LYS A 25 -16.59 -16.35 14.33
N PHE A 26 -16.59 -15.76 13.13
CA PHE A 26 -15.36 -15.28 12.49
C PHE A 26 -15.19 -13.79 12.74
N ARG A 27 -13.96 -13.37 12.96
CA ARG A 27 -13.59 -11.96 13.02
C ARG A 27 -12.25 -11.75 12.34
N PHE A 28 -11.99 -10.53 11.88
CA PHE A 28 -10.68 -10.18 11.37
C PHE A 28 -9.69 -9.98 12.52
N LYS A 29 -8.41 -10.28 12.27
CA LYS A 29 -7.32 -10.05 13.24
C LYS A 29 -7.17 -8.59 13.61
N PHE A 30 -7.42 -7.68 12.67
CA PHE A 30 -7.40 -6.26 12.92
C PHE A 30 -8.79 -5.76 13.28
N ASN A 31 -8.86 -4.63 14.00
CA ASN A 31 -10.13 -4.06 14.43
C ASN A 31 -10.76 -3.25 13.30
N LEU A 32 -11.79 -3.81 12.66
CA LEU A 32 -12.49 -3.16 11.55
C LEU A 32 -13.19 -1.85 11.96
N ASN A 33 -13.71 -1.78 13.20
CA ASN A 33 -14.38 -0.58 13.67
C ASN A 33 -13.41 0.59 13.82
N ILE A 34 -12.22 0.34 14.38
CA ILE A 34 -11.17 1.35 14.49
C ILE A 34 -10.67 1.75 13.11
N LEU A 35 -10.42 0.78 12.24
CA LEU A 35 -9.98 1.06 10.87
C LEU A 35 -11.00 1.91 10.12
N LYS A 36 -12.29 1.59 10.23
CA LYS A 36 -13.36 2.35 9.61
C LYS A 36 -13.45 3.77 10.14
N SER A 37 -13.36 3.96 11.47
CA SER A 37 -13.44 5.28 12.09
C SER A 37 -12.22 6.15 11.77
N LYS A 38 -11.05 5.54 11.51
CA LYS A 38 -9.81 6.23 11.15
C LYS A 38 -9.56 6.33 9.66
N PHE A 39 -10.48 5.82 8.84
CA PHE A 39 -10.30 5.76 7.39
C PHE A 39 -10.06 7.15 6.77
N HIS A 40 -10.77 8.16 7.25
CA HIS A 40 -10.56 9.53 6.77
C HIS A 40 -9.16 10.07 7.09
N GLU A 41 -8.58 9.67 8.21
CA GLU A 41 -7.22 10.05 8.56
C GLU A 41 -6.20 9.37 7.65
N VAL A 42 -6.47 8.11 7.28
CA VAL A 42 -5.61 7.35 6.35
C VAL A 42 -5.72 7.91 4.93
N GLU A 43 -6.92 8.30 4.51
CA GLU A 43 -7.16 8.88 3.18
C GLU A 43 -6.74 10.35 3.07
N SER A 44 -6.65 11.04 4.20
CA SER A 44 -6.27 12.45 4.16
C SER A 44 -4.88 12.62 3.57
N SER A 45 -4.67 13.72 2.86
CA SER A 45 -3.37 14.04 2.31
C SER A 45 -2.35 14.17 3.43
N LEU A 46 -1.16 13.60 3.21
CA LEU A 46 -0.05 13.78 4.13
C LEU A 46 0.32 15.25 4.18
N ASN A 47 0.21 15.84 5.37
CA ASN A 47 0.55 17.24 5.58
C ASN A 47 1.75 17.32 6.53
N LEU A 48 2.90 17.63 5.97
CA LEU A 48 4.14 17.76 6.72
C LEU A 48 4.45 19.23 6.93
N ASP A 49 4.82 19.58 8.17
CA ASP A 49 5.24 20.94 8.52
C ASP A 49 6.53 21.34 7.81
N SER A 50 7.39 20.35 7.55
CA SER A 50 8.65 20.54 6.84
C SER A 50 8.96 19.32 5.97
N PRO A 51 9.74 19.48 4.89
CA PRO A 51 10.15 18.35 4.06
C PRO A 51 11.03 17.36 4.84
N PHE A 52 10.88 16.09 4.50
CA PHE A 52 11.77 15.04 4.98
C PHE A 52 12.90 14.86 3.97
N ASN A 53 14.13 15.14 4.38
CA ASN A 53 15.30 15.13 3.48
C ASN A 53 16.01 13.78 3.40
N GLY A 54 15.54 12.78 4.13
CA GLY A 54 16.08 11.43 4.09
C GLY A 54 15.78 10.71 2.78
N LYS A 55 16.52 9.64 2.51
CA LYS A 55 16.26 8.78 1.38
C LYS A 55 14.85 8.18 1.51
N THR A 56 14.08 8.27 0.45
CA THR A 56 12.69 7.79 0.43
C THR A 56 12.47 6.97 -0.83
N LEU A 57 11.88 5.79 -0.67
CA LEU A 57 11.54 4.92 -1.78
C LEU A 57 10.02 4.79 -1.89
N PHE A 58 9.49 5.17 -3.04
CA PHE A 58 8.12 4.87 -3.42
C PHE A 58 8.12 3.72 -4.41
N ILE A 59 7.36 2.69 -4.09
CA ILE A 59 7.17 1.53 -4.98
C ILE A 59 5.73 1.54 -5.46
N LYS A 60 5.57 1.50 -6.76
CA LYS A 60 4.28 1.55 -7.43
C LYS A 60 4.15 0.39 -8.39
N GLY A 61 2.98 -0.26 -8.40
CA GLY A 61 2.66 -1.22 -9.43
C GLY A 61 2.35 -0.52 -10.76
N GLU A 62 2.82 -1.09 -11.86
CA GLU A 62 2.60 -0.56 -13.21
C GLU A 62 1.13 -0.33 -13.50
N ASN A 63 0.27 -1.25 -13.09
CA ASN A 63 -1.17 -1.23 -13.35
C ASN A 63 -1.98 -0.55 -12.25
N SER A 64 -1.32 0.09 -11.29
CA SER A 64 -2.00 0.79 -10.21
C SER A 64 -2.28 2.24 -10.57
N ASN A 65 -3.50 2.69 -10.27
CA ASN A 65 -3.93 4.07 -10.48
C ASN A 65 -3.94 4.90 -9.18
N TYR A 66 -3.51 4.31 -8.05
CA TYR A 66 -3.53 5.00 -6.77
C TYR A 66 -2.56 6.18 -6.69
N ILE A 67 -1.38 6.03 -7.30
CA ILE A 67 -0.38 7.09 -7.36
C ILE A 67 -0.20 7.46 -8.83
N GLN A 68 -0.52 8.70 -9.17
CA GLN A 68 -0.40 9.23 -10.51
C GLN A 68 0.80 10.17 -10.61
N GLU A 69 1.16 10.58 -11.82
CA GLU A 69 2.30 11.47 -12.06
C GLU A 69 2.19 12.77 -11.26
N LYS A 70 0.99 13.35 -11.19
CA LYS A 70 0.75 14.56 -10.41
C LYS A 70 1.05 14.37 -8.92
N ASP A 71 0.75 13.17 -8.40
CA ASP A 71 0.98 12.85 -6.98
C ASP A 71 2.47 12.74 -6.68
N ILE A 72 3.24 12.21 -7.63
CA ILE A 72 4.70 12.13 -7.51
C ILE A 72 5.31 13.53 -7.46
N LYS A 73 4.86 14.44 -8.31
CA LYS A 73 5.34 15.82 -8.31
C LYS A 73 5.06 16.53 -7.00
N ILE A 74 3.86 16.34 -6.44
CA ILE A 74 3.50 16.88 -5.13
C ILE A 74 4.35 16.25 -4.04
N SER A 75 4.54 14.94 -4.10
CA SER A 75 5.32 14.20 -3.09
C SER A 75 6.78 14.63 -3.08
N GLN A 76 7.36 15.02 -4.20
CA GLN A 76 8.74 15.48 -4.27
C GLN A 76 8.98 16.77 -3.48
N ASN A 77 7.94 17.57 -3.26
CA ASN A 77 8.03 18.76 -2.41
C ASN A 77 8.19 18.39 -0.94
N TYR A 78 7.62 17.25 -0.52
CA TYR A 78 7.72 16.74 0.85
C TYR A 78 8.88 15.78 1.04
N PHE A 79 9.30 15.12 -0.04
CA PHE A 79 10.38 14.14 -0.04
C PHE A 79 11.36 14.46 -1.18
N PRO A 80 12.25 15.45 -0.98
CA PRO A 80 13.16 15.89 -2.05
C PRO A 80 14.07 14.79 -2.60
N ASN A 81 14.39 13.79 -1.77
CA ASN A 81 15.24 12.66 -2.16
C ASN A 81 14.42 11.40 -2.48
N LEU A 82 13.22 11.59 -3.02
CA LEU A 82 12.33 10.51 -3.43
C LEU A 82 12.89 9.78 -4.64
N ILE A 83 12.92 8.45 -4.53
CA ILE A 83 13.18 7.54 -5.64
C ILE A 83 11.88 6.79 -5.94
N LEU A 84 11.43 6.83 -7.19
CA LEU A 84 10.25 6.08 -7.62
C LEU A 84 10.69 4.82 -8.37
N LYS A 85 10.15 3.68 -7.96
CA LYS A 85 10.30 2.41 -8.66
C LYS A 85 8.95 1.89 -9.09
N ILE A 86 8.86 1.48 -10.34
CA ILE A 86 7.64 0.91 -10.91
C ILE A 86 7.85 -0.59 -11.09
N VAL A 87 6.98 -1.38 -10.46
CA VAL A 87 7.04 -2.84 -10.55
C VAL A 87 6.15 -3.31 -11.69
N PRO A 88 6.70 -4.00 -12.69
CA PRO A 88 5.91 -4.45 -13.84
C PRO A 88 4.89 -5.51 -13.47
N ASN A 89 3.83 -5.59 -14.25
CA ASN A 89 2.77 -6.59 -14.11
C ASN A 89 2.14 -6.65 -12.73
N SER A 90 2.07 -5.50 -12.04
CA SER A 90 1.56 -5.41 -10.68
C SER A 90 0.55 -4.28 -10.54
N GLY A 91 -0.50 -4.53 -9.76
CA GLY A 91 -1.42 -3.50 -9.30
C GLY A 91 -0.96 -2.92 -7.96
N HIS A 92 -1.90 -2.49 -7.14
CA HIS A 92 -1.60 -1.85 -5.84
C HIS A 92 -0.86 -2.77 -4.87
N TRP A 93 -1.13 -4.07 -4.91
CA TRP A 93 -0.53 -5.06 -4.01
C TRP A 93 0.78 -5.63 -4.57
N VAL A 94 1.75 -4.76 -4.82
CA VAL A 94 3.02 -5.11 -5.47
C VAL A 94 3.78 -6.23 -4.76
N HIS A 95 3.76 -6.24 -3.43
CA HIS A 95 4.42 -7.25 -2.60
C HIS A 95 3.82 -8.65 -2.75
N ALA A 96 2.56 -8.73 -3.15
CA ALA A 96 1.85 -9.99 -3.36
C ALA A 96 1.83 -10.39 -4.84
N GLU A 97 1.75 -9.42 -5.74
CA GLU A 97 1.60 -9.66 -7.18
C GLU A 97 2.94 -9.87 -7.88
N ASN A 98 4.00 -9.23 -7.39
CA ASN A 98 5.36 -9.44 -7.91
C ASN A 98 6.38 -9.34 -6.78
N PRO A 99 6.40 -10.34 -5.88
CA PRO A 99 7.24 -10.31 -4.67
C PRO A 99 8.73 -10.27 -4.97
N ASP A 100 9.18 -10.89 -6.05
CA ASP A 100 10.59 -10.95 -6.40
C ASP A 100 11.15 -9.57 -6.71
N ILE A 101 10.50 -8.84 -7.60
CA ILE A 101 10.92 -7.48 -7.96
C ILE A 101 10.73 -6.52 -6.79
N PHE A 102 9.64 -6.66 -6.04
CA PHE A 102 9.42 -5.86 -4.84
C PHE A 102 10.56 -6.03 -3.84
N LEU A 103 10.97 -7.27 -3.58
CA LEU A 103 12.07 -7.57 -2.66
C LEU A 103 13.40 -7.04 -3.20
N GLU A 104 13.68 -7.25 -4.48
CA GLU A 104 14.90 -6.79 -5.15
C GLU A 104 15.06 -5.28 -5.02
N GLU A 105 14.03 -4.52 -5.37
CA GLU A 105 14.07 -3.06 -5.31
C GLU A 105 14.19 -2.54 -3.87
N THR A 106 13.51 -3.19 -2.94
CA THR A 106 13.58 -2.84 -1.52
C THR A 106 14.97 -3.07 -0.96
N LEU A 107 15.57 -4.23 -1.23
CA LEU A 107 16.93 -4.55 -0.77
C LEU A 107 17.98 -3.64 -1.41
N ALA A 108 17.85 -3.36 -2.70
CA ALA A 108 18.75 -2.44 -3.38
C ALA A 108 18.73 -1.04 -2.73
N PHE A 109 17.55 -0.55 -2.39
CA PHE A 109 17.40 0.73 -1.70
C PHE A 109 18.02 0.71 -0.32
N LEU A 110 17.80 -0.34 0.47
CA LEU A 110 18.34 -0.43 1.82
C LEU A 110 19.87 -0.52 1.86
N LYS A 111 20.50 -1.04 0.80
CA LYS A 111 21.94 -1.16 0.68
C LYS A 111 22.61 0.06 0.08
N SER A 112 21.84 0.98 -0.46
CA SER A 112 22.37 2.16 -1.15
C SER A 112 22.87 3.26 -0.23
#